data_ff8a4ce258fe25ea24b9832949951c18
#
_entry.id   ff8a4ce258fe25ea24b9832949951c18
#
_cell.length_a   1.000
_cell.length_b   1.000
_cell.length_c   1.000
_cell.angle_alpha   90.00
_cell.angle_beta   90.00
_cell.angle_gamma   90.00
#
_symmetry.space_group_name_H-M   'P 1'
#
loop_
_entity.id
_entity.type
_entity.pdbx_description
1 polymer ?
#
loop_
_entity_poly.entity_id
_entity_poly.type
_entity_poly.pdbx_seq_one_letter_code
_entity_poly.pdbx_strand_id
1 'polypeptide(L)'
;PLFPFNLLNYALGLTRIKLSHYLLATYICMLPGAMAYTYLGYAGREAVAGEEGLIQKALAALALLAVVAFLPRLIGTLRRGAMIEVAELKTRLDAGDDVLVLDVRTAQDFVGEQGHIDVATNIPLEELDKRLAEISDYQERPVIAICRTDRKSGKAAEFLAQRGFADVHVARRGMTAWNELGYAVEH
;
A
#
# COMPACT_ATOMS: atom_id res chain seq x y z
N PRO A 1 10.23 -11.24 12.28
CA PRO A 1 11.59 -11.22 11.77
C PRO A 1 12.00 -12.61 11.34
N LEU A 2 11.52 -13.03 10.15
CA LEU A 2 11.86 -14.35 9.55
C LEU A 2 13.10 -14.27 8.64
N PHE A 3 13.67 -13.06 8.53
CA PHE A 3 14.87 -12.85 7.70
C PHE A 3 16.08 -12.57 8.59
N PRO A 4 17.20 -13.28 8.42
CA PRO A 4 18.41 -13.00 9.16
C PRO A 4 18.87 -11.57 8.86
N PHE A 5 18.94 -10.74 9.89
CA PHE A 5 19.31 -9.31 9.79
C PHE A 5 20.66 -9.12 9.05
N ASN A 6 21.59 -10.02 9.26
CA ASN A 6 22.89 -10.00 8.59
C ASN A 6 22.77 -10.19 7.07
N LEU A 7 21.90 -11.09 6.59
CA LEU A 7 21.69 -11.33 5.16
C LEU A 7 21.08 -10.09 4.48
N LEU A 8 20.12 -9.43 5.16
CA LEU A 8 19.53 -8.19 4.67
C LEU A 8 20.58 -7.08 4.55
N ASN A 9 21.46 -6.93 5.53
CA ASN A 9 22.53 -5.93 5.51
C ASN A 9 23.54 -6.19 4.38
N TYR A 10 23.91 -7.45 4.12
CA TYR A 10 24.75 -7.78 3.00
C TYR A 10 24.08 -7.49 1.66
N ALA A 11 22.80 -7.84 1.50
CA ALA A 11 22.03 -7.55 0.29
C ALA A 11 21.91 -6.03 0.03
N LEU A 12 21.67 -5.23 1.08
CA LEU A 12 21.61 -3.77 0.99
C LEU A 12 22.99 -3.15 0.69
N GLY A 13 24.09 -3.74 1.17
CA GLY A 13 25.45 -3.33 0.85
C GLY A 13 25.82 -3.50 -0.63
N LEU A 14 25.12 -4.36 -1.38
CA LEU A 14 25.27 -4.53 -2.81
C LEU A 14 24.45 -3.50 -3.64
N THR A 15 23.62 -2.69 -2.99
CA THR A 15 22.80 -1.66 -3.65
C THR A 15 23.53 -0.31 -3.69
N ARG A 16 23.13 0.58 -4.63
CA ARG A 16 23.68 1.94 -4.74
C ARG A 16 23.05 2.95 -3.76
N ILE A 17 22.54 2.47 -2.61
CA ILE A 17 21.96 3.35 -1.60
C ILE A 17 23.07 4.17 -0.92
N LYS A 18 22.88 5.48 -0.78
CA LYS A 18 23.81 6.33 -0.03
C LYS A 18 23.89 5.87 1.42
N LEU A 19 25.09 5.68 1.94
CA LEU A 19 25.34 5.22 3.32
C LEU A 19 24.56 6.04 4.36
N SER A 20 24.45 7.36 4.17
CA SER A 20 23.72 8.25 5.07
C SER A 20 22.22 7.90 5.14
N HIS A 21 21.58 7.60 4.00
CA HIS A 21 20.18 7.19 3.97
C HIS A 21 19.97 5.81 4.63
N TYR A 22 20.89 4.89 4.39
CA TYR A 22 20.89 3.57 5.01
C TYR A 22 21.00 3.68 6.54
N LEU A 23 21.99 4.43 7.04
CA LEU A 23 22.19 4.62 8.49
C LEU A 23 21.00 5.31 9.14
N LEU A 24 20.46 6.37 8.52
CA LEU A 24 19.31 7.10 9.05
C LEU A 24 18.06 6.21 9.12
N ALA A 25 17.75 5.49 8.03
CA ALA A 25 16.63 4.58 7.98
C ALA A 25 16.75 3.44 9.01
N THR A 26 17.95 2.85 9.12
CA THR A 26 18.23 1.79 10.10
C THR A 26 18.06 2.31 11.53
N TYR A 27 18.59 3.50 11.82
CA TYR A 27 18.48 4.10 13.15
C TYR A 27 17.03 4.37 13.53
N ILE A 28 16.26 5.01 12.64
CA ILE A 28 14.82 5.31 12.86
C ILE A 28 14.01 4.02 13.03
N CYS A 29 14.25 3.00 12.21
CA CYS A 29 13.52 1.74 12.26
C CYS A 29 13.87 0.88 13.48
N MET A 30 15.13 0.90 13.94
CA MET A 30 15.57 0.08 15.07
C MET A 30 15.29 0.73 16.43
N LEU A 31 15.21 2.05 16.50
CA LEU A 31 15.09 2.81 17.75
C LEU A 31 13.82 2.42 18.54
N PRO A 32 12.61 2.34 17.95
CA PRO A 32 11.41 1.92 18.68
C PRO A 32 11.51 0.50 19.24
N GLY A 33 12.08 -0.43 18.46
CA GLY A 33 12.30 -1.80 18.91
C GLY A 33 13.32 -1.89 20.05
N ALA A 34 14.43 -1.19 19.93
CA ALA A 34 15.45 -1.13 20.97
C ALA A 34 14.90 -0.55 22.29
N MET A 35 14.13 0.53 22.21
CA MET A 35 13.45 1.11 23.38
C MET A 35 12.50 0.12 24.05
N ALA A 36 11.68 -0.60 23.23
CA ALA A 36 10.74 -1.60 23.74
C ALA A 36 11.49 -2.74 24.46
N TYR A 37 12.58 -3.26 23.88
CA TYR A 37 13.38 -4.32 24.51
C TYR A 37 14.09 -3.83 25.79
N THR A 38 14.64 -2.62 25.79
CA THR A 38 15.27 -2.04 26.99
C THR A 38 14.25 -1.87 28.11
N TYR A 39 13.06 -1.36 27.78
CA TYR A 39 11.99 -1.18 28.74
C TYR A 39 11.45 -2.52 29.26
N LEU A 40 11.33 -3.53 28.42
CA LEU A 40 10.94 -4.88 28.83
C LEU A 40 11.97 -5.51 29.77
N GLY A 41 13.28 -5.32 29.50
CA GLY A 41 14.36 -5.77 30.38
C GLY A 41 14.36 -5.06 31.75
N TYR A 42 14.10 -3.76 31.74
CA TYR A 42 13.92 -2.97 32.96
C TYR A 42 12.74 -3.45 33.81
N ALA A 43 11.55 -3.61 33.17
CA ALA A 43 10.35 -4.11 33.84
C ALA A 43 10.54 -5.55 34.38
N GLY A 44 11.26 -6.40 33.63
CA GLY A 44 11.58 -7.76 34.09
C GLY A 44 12.46 -7.78 35.35
N ARG A 45 13.42 -6.85 35.45
CA ARG A 45 14.29 -6.70 36.64
C ARG A 45 13.50 -6.20 37.86
N GLU A 46 12.61 -5.24 37.68
CA GLU A 46 11.74 -4.74 38.76
C GLU A 46 10.70 -5.78 39.20
N ALA A 47 10.25 -6.65 38.28
CA ALA A 47 9.41 -7.79 38.60
C ALA A 47 10.02 -8.74 39.65
N VAL A 48 11.32 -8.99 39.48
CA VAL A 48 12.08 -9.85 40.40
C VAL A 48 12.32 -9.14 41.75
N ALA A 49 12.36 -7.80 41.74
CA ALA A 49 12.53 -6.99 42.93
C ALA A 49 11.23 -6.79 43.76
N GLY A 50 10.07 -7.22 43.28
CA GLY A 50 8.81 -7.16 44.01
C GLY A 50 8.16 -5.78 44.11
N GLU A 51 8.51 -4.83 43.24
CA GLU A 51 7.95 -3.47 43.26
C GLU A 51 6.49 -3.39 42.79
N GLU A 52 5.73 -2.49 43.42
CA GLU A 52 4.36 -2.16 43.00
C GLU A 52 4.36 -1.46 41.64
N GLY A 53 3.37 -1.80 40.76
CA GLY A 53 3.22 -1.22 39.43
C GLY A 53 3.80 -2.03 38.28
N LEU A 54 4.28 -3.26 38.56
CA LEU A 54 4.77 -4.17 37.50
C LEU A 54 3.80 -4.38 36.37
N ILE A 55 2.51 -4.59 36.71
CA ILE A 55 1.45 -4.82 35.70
C ILE A 55 1.31 -3.61 34.78
N GLN A 56 1.35 -2.39 35.31
CA GLN A 56 1.29 -1.15 34.52
C GLN A 56 2.47 -1.01 33.56
N LYS A 57 3.67 -1.31 34.03
CA LYS A 57 4.92 -1.25 33.25
C LYS A 57 4.91 -2.32 32.13
N ALA A 58 4.45 -3.53 32.44
CA ALA A 58 4.30 -4.60 31.46
C ALA A 58 3.25 -4.26 30.39
N LEU A 59 2.09 -3.70 30.78
CA LEU A 59 1.07 -3.24 29.85
C LEU A 59 1.56 -2.10 28.97
N ALA A 60 2.32 -1.15 29.48
CA ALA A 60 2.91 -0.07 28.71
C ALA A 60 3.92 -0.59 27.65
N ALA A 61 4.76 -1.57 28.02
CA ALA A 61 5.67 -2.22 27.07
C ALA A 61 4.93 -2.97 25.96
N LEU A 62 3.87 -3.71 26.32
CA LEU A 62 3.01 -4.40 25.35
C LEU A 62 2.27 -3.43 24.43
N ALA A 63 1.77 -2.31 24.96
CA ALA A 63 1.12 -1.27 24.16
C ALA A 63 2.11 -0.65 23.16
N LEU A 64 3.34 -0.34 23.58
CA LEU A 64 4.38 0.18 22.70
C LEU A 64 4.73 -0.81 21.59
N LEU A 65 4.90 -2.09 21.92
CA LEU A 65 5.15 -3.14 20.94
C LEU A 65 3.97 -3.29 19.95
N ALA A 66 2.74 -3.21 20.43
CA ALA A 66 1.55 -3.22 19.58
C ALA A 66 1.54 -2.03 18.61
N VAL A 67 1.81 -0.81 19.09
CA VAL A 67 1.91 0.37 18.22
C VAL A 67 2.96 0.18 17.13
N VAL A 68 4.17 -0.27 17.48
CA VAL A 68 5.25 -0.51 16.50
C VAL A 68 4.88 -1.59 15.48
N ALA A 69 4.17 -2.63 15.91
CA ALA A 69 3.74 -3.72 15.02
C ALA A 69 2.57 -3.35 14.09
N PHE A 70 1.62 -2.57 14.60
CA PHE A 70 0.40 -2.24 13.88
C PHE A 70 0.44 -0.91 13.12
N LEU A 71 1.29 0.05 13.52
CA LEU A 71 1.42 1.36 12.88
C LEU A 71 1.70 1.27 11.36
N PRO A 72 2.62 0.42 10.85
CA PRO A 72 2.84 0.28 9.42
C PRO A 72 1.62 -0.24 8.67
N ARG A 73 0.84 -1.14 9.31
CA ARG A 73 -0.42 -1.63 8.72
C ARG A 73 -1.49 -0.54 8.67
N LEU A 74 -1.62 0.23 9.73
CA LEU A 74 -2.57 1.34 9.80
C LEU A 74 -2.23 2.42 8.76
N ILE A 75 -0.96 2.82 8.66
CA ILE A 75 -0.49 3.77 7.64
C ILE A 75 -0.75 3.23 6.23
N GLY A 76 -0.46 1.95 5.99
CA GLY A 76 -0.74 1.32 4.70
C GLY A 76 -2.23 1.26 4.35
N THR A 77 -3.11 1.12 5.35
CA THR A 77 -4.56 1.15 5.14
C THR A 77 -5.07 2.56 4.86
N LEU A 78 -4.54 3.57 5.57
CA LEU A 78 -4.90 4.97 5.38
C LEU A 78 -4.38 5.54 4.04
N ARG A 79 -3.28 4.99 3.51
CA ARG A 79 -2.69 5.38 2.23
C ARG A 79 -3.26 4.66 1.01
N ARG A 80 -4.02 3.58 1.22
CA ARG A 80 -4.75 2.95 0.11
C ARG A 80 -5.85 3.92 -0.30
N GLY A 81 -5.96 4.22 -1.59
CA GLY A 81 -7.07 4.99 -2.14
C GLY A 81 -8.41 4.41 -1.68
N ALA A 82 -9.42 5.24 -1.58
CA ALA A 82 -10.76 4.79 -1.21
C ALA A 82 -11.19 3.64 -2.12
N MET A 83 -11.77 2.58 -1.52
CA MET A 83 -12.25 1.43 -2.31
C MET A 83 -13.64 1.76 -2.85
N ILE A 84 -13.84 1.49 -4.14
CA ILE A 84 -15.14 1.58 -4.81
C ILE A 84 -15.59 0.18 -5.26
N GLU A 85 -16.85 -0.14 -5.10
CA GLU A 85 -17.41 -1.38 -5.62
C GLU A 85 -17.49 -1.31 -7.16
N VAL A 86 -17.22 -2.44 -7.81
CA VAL A 86 -17.26 -2.53 -9.28
C VAL A 86 -18.65 -2.16 -9.84
N ALA A 87 -19.72 -2.47 -9.11
CA ALA A 87 -21.08 -2.09 -9.49
C ALA A 87 -21.28 -0.57 -9.46
N GLU A 88 -20.67 0.14 -8.51
CA GLU A 88 -20.70 1.61 -8.45
C GLU A 88 -19.88 2.21 -9.59
N LEU A 89 -18.70 1.64 -9.90
CA LEU A 89 -17.93 2.04 -11.09
C LEU A 89 -18.78 1.92 -12.36
N LYS A 90 -19.45 0.78 -12.54
CA LYS A 90 -20.34 0.58 -13.69
C LYS A 90 -21.45 1.64 -13.75
N THR A 91 -22.08 1.95 -12.62
CA THR A 91 -23.12 2.98 -12.54
C THR A 91 -22.59 4.36 -12.93
N ARG A 92 -21.40 4.74 -12.52
CA ARG A 92 -20.76 6.02 -12.89
C ARG A 92 -20.46 6.08 -14.40
N LEU A 93 -19.96 4.97 -14.96
CA LEU A 93 -19.70 4.89 -16.40
C LEU A 93 -20.98 4.98 -17.21
N ASP A 94 -22.05 4.31 -16.79
CA ASP A 94 -23.37 4.37 -17.45
C ASP A 94 -24.03 5.75 -17.34
N ALA A 95 -23.74 6.50 -16.28
CA ALA A 95 -24.19 7.87 -16.10
C ALA A 95 -23.39 8.88 -16.96
N GLY A 96 -22.27 8.45 -17.57
CA GLY A 96 -21.39 9.32 -18.35
C GLY A 96 -20.53 10.24 -17.48
N ASP A 97 -20.25 9.84 -16.24
CA ASP A 97 -19.36 10.59 -15.35
C ASP A 97 -17.96 10.72 -15.97
N ASP A 98 -17.34 11.88 -15.82
CA ASP A 98 -15.97 12.14 -16.29
C ASP A 98 -14.95 11.51 -15.31
N VAL A 99 -14.77 10.20 -15.39
CA VAL A 99 -13.84 9.44 -14.57
C VAL A 99 -12.80 8.75 -15.45
N LEU A 100 -11.54 8.74 -15.02
CA LEU A 100 -10.51 7.93 -15.64
C LEU A 100 -10.52 6.52 -15.04
N VAL A 101 -10.78 5.52 -15.86
CA VAL A 101 -10.52 4.11 -15.50
C VAL A 101 -9.10 3.77 -15.89
N LEU A 102 -8.22 3.59 -14.91
CA LEU A 102 -6.81 3.30 -15.12
C LEU A 102 -6.53 1.82 -14.87
N ASP A 103 -6.37 1.04 -15.94
CA ASP A 103 -5.98 -0.36 -15.82
C ASP A 103 -4.45 -0.48 -15.71
N VAL A 104 -4.00 -0.96 -14.55
CA VAL A 104 -2.56 -1.09 -14.25
C VAL A 104 -2.01 -2.50 -14.42
N ARG A 105 -2.71 -3.34 -15.19
CA ARG A 105 -2.21 -4.65 -15.61
C ARG A 105 -1.17 -4.48 -16.73
N THR A 106 -0.46 -5.56 -17.01
CA THR A 106 0.40 -5.61 -18.21
C THR A 106 -0.45 -5.49 -19.48
N ALA A 107 0.14 -5.00 -20.57
CA ALA A 107 -0.55 -4.93 -21.85
C ALA A 107 -1.07 -6.32 -22.31
N GLN A 108 -0.34 -7.38 -22.00
CA GLN A 108 -0.76 -8.75 -22.30
C GLN A 108 -2.00 -9.17 -21.47
N ASP A 109 -2.07 -8.81 -20.19
CA ASP A 109 -3.24 -9.10 -19.34
C ASP A 109 -4.46 -8.26 -19.76
N PHE A 110 -4.22 -7.04 -20.27
CA PHE A 110 -5.25 -6.10 -20.68
C PHE A 110 -6.07 -6.65 -21.86
N VAL A 111 -5.41 -7.19 -22.89
CA VAL A 111 -6.03 -7.85 -24.06
C VAL A 111 -6.19 -9.36 -23.86
N GLY A 112 -5.95 -9.87 -22.67
CA GLY A 112 -5.97 -11.29 -22.35
C GLY A 112 -7.38 -11.82 -22.07
N GLU A 113 -7.46 -13.05 -21.55
CA GLU A 113 -8.69 -13.80 -21.30
C GLU A 113 -9.76 -13.04 -20.50
N GLN A 114 -9.36 -12.19 -19.54
CA GLN A 114 -10.30 -11.41 -18.73
C GLN A 114 -10.83 -10.17 -19.44
N GLY A 115 -10.27 -9.81 -20.60
CA GLY A 115 -10.60 -8.57 -21.29
C GLY A 115 -10.36 -7.32 -20.45
N HIS A 116 -10.89 -6.20 -20.88
CA HIS A 116 -10.81 -4.92 -20.19
C HIS A 116 -12.11 -4.11 -20.32
N ILE A 117 -12.25 -3.06 -19.53
CA ILE A 117 -13.36 -2.12 -19.64
C ILE A 117 -13.08 -1.21 -20.86
N ASP A 118 -14.03 -1.07 -21.76
CA ASP A 118 -13.95 -0.31 -23.02
C ASP A 118 -13.25 1.06 -22.88
N VAL A 119 -13.66 1.85 -21.88
CA VAL A 119 -13.11 3.19 -21.64
C VAL A 119 -11.81 3.20 -20.84
N ALA A 120 -11.23 2.03 -20.52
CA ALA A 120 -10.05 1.97 -19.68
C ALA A 120 -8.77 2.36 -20.42
N THR A 121 -7.97 3.21 -19.79
CA THR A 121 -6.61 3.52 -20.24
C THR A 121 -5.64 2.53 -19.58
N ASN A 122 -4.87 1.81 -20.39
CA ASN A 122 -3.88 0.87 -19.87
C ASN A 122 -2.51 1.55 -19.68
N ILE A 123 -2.10 1.64 -18.43
CA ILE A 123 -0.72 2.02 -18.05
C ILE A 123 -0.24 1.00 -17.01
N PRO A 124 0.62 0.05 -17.40
CA PRO A 124 1.17 -0.93 -16.47
C PRO A 124 1.79 -0.27 -15.25
N LEU A 125 1.61 -0.86 -14.05
CA LEU A 125 2.12 -0.30 -12.80
C LEU A 125 3.61 0.03 -12.87
N GLU A 126 4.38 -0.79 -13.56
CA GLU A 126 5.82 -0.66 -13.75
C GLU A 126 6.22 0.52 -14.65
N GLU A 127 5.29 1.01 -15.48
CA GLU A 127 5.47 2.14 -16.40
C GLU A 127 4.83 3.43 -15.89
N LEU A 128 4.02 3.37 -14.84
CA LEU A 128 3.19 4.47 -14.37
C LEU A 128 4.00 5.73 -14.06
N ASP A 129 5.21 5.61 -13.48
CA ASP A 129 6.09 6.73 -13.20
C ASP A 129 6.55 7.46 -14.48
N LYS A 130 6.80 6.72 -15.54
CA LYS A 130 7.29 7.27 -16.82
C LYS A 130 6.17 7.87 -17.66
N ARG A 131 4.95 7.37 -17.51
CA ARG A 131 3.78 7.72 -18.33
C ARG A 131 2.78 8.60 -17.58
N LEU A 132 3.15 9.12 -16.41
CA LEU A 132 2.28 9.93 -15.55
C LEU A 132 1.73 11.18 -16.28
N ALA A 133 2.50 11.73 -17.22
CA ALA A 133 2.10 12.88 -18.02
C ALA A 133 0.84 12.60 -18.88
N GLU A 134 0.61 11.34 -19.27
CA GLU A 134 -0.55 10.96 -20.10
C GLU A 134 -1.90 11.11 -19.35
N ILE A 135 -1.86 11.13 -18.02
CA ILE A 135 -3.04 11.25 -17.17
C ILE A 135 -3.03 12.52 -16.31
N SER A 136 -2.16 13.48 -16.62
CA SER A 136 -2.01 14.73 -15.84
C SER A 136 -3.29 15.54 -15.76
N ASP A 137 -4.15 15.49 -16.78
CA ASP A 137 -5.44 16.20 -16.82
C ASP A 137 -6.45 15.69 -15.79
N TYR A 138 -6.16 14.54 -15.17
CA TYR A 138 -6.99 13.92 -14.13
C TYR A 138 -6.46 14.14 -12.72
N GLN A 139 -5.52 15.06 -12.49
CA GLN A 139 -5.01 15.33 -11.14
C GLN A 139 -6.11 15.78 -10.17
N GLU A 140 -7.06 16.60 -10.64
CA GLU A 140 -8.18 17.10 -9.85
C GLU A 140 -9.50 16.36 -10.16
N ARG A 141 -9.47 15.33 -10.99
CA ARG A 141 -10.64 14.56 -11.39
C ARG A 141 -10.56 13.12 -10.88
N PRO A 142 -11.70 12.40 -10.78
CA PRO A 142 -11.71 11.05 -10.28
C PRO A 142 -10.87 10.10 -11.14
N VAL A 143 -9.97 9.35 -10.50
CA VAL A 143 -9.21 8.25 -11.10
C VAL A 143 -9.56 6.96 -10.38
N ILE A 144 -10.04 5.97 -11.12
CA ILE A 144 -10.37 4.66 -10.58
C ILE A 144 -9.36 3.64 -11.12
N ALA A 145 -8.42 3.28 -10.27
CA ALA A 145 -7.42 2.28 -10.61
C ALA A 145 -8.00 0.87 -10.54
N ILE A 146 -7.83 0.10 -11.59
CA ILE A 146 -8.26 -1.28 -11.69
C ILE A 146 -7.10 -2.21 -12.05
N CYS A 147 -7.15 -3.44 -11.55
CA CYS A 147 -6.28 -4.51 -11.98
C CYS A 147 -7.06 -5.84 -11.90
N ARG A 148 -6.39 -6.97 -11.93
CA ARG A 148 -7.07 -8.27 -11.84
C ARG A 148 -7.89 -8.44 -10.54
N THR A 149 -7.30 -8.03 -9.40
CA THR A 149 -7.96 -8.04 -8.08
C THR A 149 -8.01 -6.60 -7.52
N ASP A 150 -7.20 -6.27 -6.52
CA ASP A 150 -7.04 -4.91 -5.98
C ASP A 150 -5.60 -4.63 -5.51
N ARG A 151 -4.69 -5.61 -5.69
CA ARG A 151 -3.33 -5.52 -5.15
C ARG A 151 -2.42 -4.57 -5.92
N LYS A 152 -2.42 -4.61 -7.26
CA LYS A 152 -1.62 -3.70 -8.10
C LYS A 152 -2.26 -2.31 -8.14
N SER A 153 -3.58 -2.23 -8.26
CA SER A 153 -4.32 -0.96 -8.26
C SER A 153 -4.23 -0.22 -6.93
N GLY A 154 -4.15 -0.92 -5.78
CA GLY A 154 -3.87 -0.30 -4.49
C GLY A 154 -2.50 0.39 -4.44
N LYS A 155 -1.46 -0.22 -5.04
CA LYS A 155 -0.13 0.40 -5.16
C LYS A 155 -0.13 1.59 -6.12
N ALA A 156 -0.87 1.49 -7.22
CA ALA A 156 -1.02 2.59 -8.18
C ALA A 156 -1.73 3.78 -7.52
N ALA A 157 -2.80 3.53 -6.77
CA ALA A 157 -3.51 4.60 -6.06
C ALA A 157 -2.62 5.29 -5.01
N GLU A 158 -1.82 4.54 -4.25
CA GLU A 158 -0.85 5.10 -3.32
C GLU A 158 0.19 5.97 -4.05
N PHE A 159 0.70 5.50 -5.18
CA PHE A 159 1.66 6.22 -6.01
C PHE A 159 1.07 7.53 -6.56
N LEU A 160 -0.15 7.47 -7.13
CA LEU A 160 -0.85 8.64 -7.68
C LEU A 160 -1.13 9.69 -6.60
N ALA A 161 -1.61 9.28 -5.42
CA ALA A 161 -1.84 10.19 -4.30
C ALA A 161 -0.55 10.92 -3.86
N GLN A 162 0.60 10.23 -3.88
CA GLN A 162 1.92 10.84 -3.60
C GLN A 162 2.37 11.83 -4.69
N ARG A 163 1.81 11.73 -5.90
CA ARG A 163 2.09 12.62 -7.04
C ARG A 163 1.07 13.73 -7.21
N GLY A 164 0.15 13.91 -6.23
CA GLY A 164 -0.77 15.03 -6.16
C GLY A 164 -2.12 14.79 -6.82
N PHE A 165 -2.48 13.55 -7.18
CA PHE A 165 -3.84 13.24 -7.61
C PHE A 165 -4.78 13.30 -6.41
N ALA A 166 -5.80 14.14 -6.50
CA ALA A 166 -6.67 14.50 -5.38
C ALA A 166 -7.72 13.41 -5.08
N ASP A 167 -8.25 12.76 -6.10
CA ASP A 167 -9.37 11.82 -5.98
C ASP A 167 -9.06 10.49 -6.67
N VAL A 168 -8.44 9.56 -5.91
CA VAL A 168 -8.01 8.25 -6.42
C VAL A 168 -8.73 7.13 -5.68
N HIS A 169 -9.42 6.30 -6.44
CA HIS A 169 -10.14 5.13 -5.95
C HIS A 169 -9.54 3.83 -6.48
N VAL A 170 -9.85 2.74 -5.81
CA VAL A 170 -9.44 1.38 -6.19
C VAL A 170 -10.68 0.53 -6.40
N ALA A 171 -10.85 -0.02 -7.61
CA ALA A 171 -11.93 -0.96 -7.89
C ALA A 171 -11.73 -2.26 -7.10
N ARG A 172 -12.66 -2.53 -6.16
CA ARG A 172 -12.60 -3.71 -5.30
C ARG A 172 -12.72 -4.99 -6.12
N ARG A 173 -11.79 -5.93 -5.89
CA ARG A 173 -11.66 -7.19 -6.64
C ARG A 173 -11.44 -7.03 -8.15
N GLY A 174 -11.35 -5.79 -8.66
CA GLY A 174 -10.96 -5.44 -10.02
C GLY A 174 -11.72 -6.21 -11.11
N MET A 175 -10.99 -6.63 -12.17
CA MET A 175 -11.57 -7.36 -13.30
C MET A 175 -12.18 -8.71 -12.92
N THR A 176 -11.74 -9.32 -11.82
CA THR A 176 -12.38 -10.55 -11.33
C THR A 176 -13.84 -10.29 -10.96
N ALA A 177 -14.13 -9.22 -10.19
CA ALA A 177 -15.51 -8.88 -9.84
C ALA A 177 -16.30 -8.36 -11.05
N TRP A 178 -15.67 -7.62 -11.96
CA TRP A 178 -16.30 -7.14 -13.19
C TRP A 178 -16.85 -8.30 -14.02
N ASN A 179 -16.03 -9.34 -14.24
CA ASN A 179 -16.40 -10.52 -14.99
C ASN A 179 -17.42 -11.41 -14.25
N GLU A 180 -17.31 -11.56 -12.93
CA GLU A 180 -18.29 -12.30 -12.13
C GLU A 180 -19.70 -11.69 -12.19
N LEU A 181 -19.79 -10.35 -12.30
CA LEU A 181 -21.05 -9.64 -12.47
C LEU A 181 -21.56 -9.66 -13.95
N GLY A 182 -20.80 -10.25 -14.85
CA GLY A 182 -21.19 -10.38 -16.27
C GLY A 182 -21.19 -9.07 -17.05
N TYR A 183 -20.42 -8.08 -16.61
CA TYR A 183 -20.31 -6.82 -17.34
C TYR A 183 -19.49 -6.96 -18.63
N ALA A 184 -19.83 -6.17 -19.64
CA ALA A 184 -19.14 -6.20 -20.92
C ALA A 184 -17.64 -5.91 -20.81
N VAL A 185 -16.85 -6.63 -21.59
CA VAL A 185 -15.40 -6.45 -21.72
C VAL A 185 -15.02 -6.44 -23.20
N GLU A 186 -13.92 -5.75 -23.51
CA GLU A 186 -13.21 -5.80 -24.77
C GLU A 186 -11.92 -6.61 -24.67
N HIS A 187 -11.40 -7.11 -25.82
CA HIS A 187 -10.22 -7.95 -25.90
C HIS A 187 -9.15 -7.37 -26.82
#